data_97cc5df716b7adb914f1cd5a956df2a4
#
_entry.id   97cc5df716b7adb914f1cd5a956df2a4
#
_cell.length_a   1.000
_cell.length_b   1.000
_cell.length_c   1.000
_cell.angle_alpha   90.00
_cell.angle_beta   90.00
_cell.angle_gamma   90.00
#
_symmetry.space_group_name_H-M   'P 1'
#
loop_
_entity.id
_entity.type
_entity.pdbx_description
1 polymer ?
#
loop_
_entity_poly.entity_id
_entity_poly.type
_entity_poly.pdbx_seq_one_letter_code
_entity_poly.pdbx_strand_id
1 'polypeptide(L)'
;MKNILFLFVLLFFFSSCNEKESFIYDSNSLDSLVSKYVDNGSQALLLVRLEDRNGETIYQNSEKDNDLVPDHDINENTWFRIWSMSKIVTISLTMDLVEDGILKLEDPVSKYIPEFSNLKVALSNN
;
A
#
# COMPACT_ATOMS: atom_id res chain seq x y z
N MET A 1 47.19 -19.66 25.98
CA MET A 1 46.07 -19.17 26.83
C MET A 1 45.53 -17.80 26.41
N LYS A 2 46.32 -16.86 25.91
CA LYS A 2 45.84 -15.54 25.41
C LYS A 2 44.85 -15.62 24.22
N ASN A 3 45.02 -16.57 23.31
CA ASN A 3 44.19 -16.69 22.11
C ASN A 3 42.79 -17.30 22.36
N ILE A 4 42.63 -18.09 23.44
CA ILE A 4 41.35 -18.68 23.81
C ILE A 4 40.43 -17.63 24.43
N LEU A 5 41.00 -16.70 25.20
CA LEU A 5 40.26 -15.61 25.80
C LEU A 5 39.69 -14.63 24.72
N PHE A 6 40.45 -14.41 23.64
CA PHE A 6 40.03 -13.56 22.53
C PHE A 6 38.88 -14.20 21.74
N LEU A 7 38.89 -15.53 21.57
CA LEU A 7 37.83 -16.29 20.93
C LEU A 7 36.52 -16.23 21.70
N PHE A 8 36.60 -16.29 23.06
CA PHE A 8 35.42 -16.18 23.90
C PHE A 8 34.78 -14.78 23.89
N VAL A 9 35.57 -13.73 23.81
CA VAL A 9 35.06 -12.35 23.70
C VAL A 9 34.37 -12.11 22.36
N LEU A 10 34.86 -12.71 21.25
CA LEU A 10 34.25 -12.60 19.94
C LEU A 10 32.87 -13.30 19.87
N LEU A 11 32.67 -14.38 20.59
CA LEU A 11 31.39 -15.12 20.65
C LEU A 11 30.29 -14.36 21.39
N PHE A 12 30.63 -13.46 22.32
CA PHE A 12 29.65 -12.65 23.03
C PHE A 12 29.05 -11.50 22.18
N PHE A 13 29.73 -11.07 21.12
CA PHE A 13 29.20 -10.02 20.24
C PHE A 13 28.17 -10.50 19.22
N PHE A 14 27.98 -11.81 19.04
CA PHE A 14 26.98 -12.38 18.14
C PHE A 14 25.65 -12.72 18.85
N SER A 15 25.55 -12.56 20.15
CA SER A 15 24.26 -12.58 20.87
C SER A 15 23.58 -11.22 20.76
N SER A 16 23.45 -10.69 19.54
CA SER A 16 22.49 -9.63 19.26
C SER A 16 21.11 -10.26 19.41
N CYS A 17 20.48 -10.02 20.55
CA CYS A 17 19.09 -10.32 20.79
C CYS A 17 18.27 -9.72 19.65
N ASN A 18 17.80 -10.58 18.77
CA ASN A 18 16.71 -10.24 17.88
C ASN A 18 15.43 -10.32 18.76
N GLU A 19 15.24 -9.34 19.66
CA GLU A 19 13.96 -9.13 20.29
C GLU A 19 12.99 -8.83 19.15
N LYS A 20 12.19 -9.83 18.79
CA LYS A 20 10.97 -9.59 18.01
C LYS A 20 10.09 -8.74 18.95
N GLU A 21 10.07 -7.43 18.72
CA GLU A 21 9.01 -6.60 19.28
C GLU A 21 7.69 -7.18 18.76
N SER A 22 7.03 -7.97 19.62
CA SER A 22 5.67 -8.40 19.35
C SER A 22 4.78 -7.16 19.55
N PHE A 23 4.42 -6.53 18.47
CA PHE A 23 3.44 -5.45 18.51
C PHE A 23 2.09 -6.07 18.89
N ILE A 24 1.68 -5.86 20.15
CA ILE A 24 0.36 -6.30 20.65
C ILE A 24 -0.63 -5.22 20.20
N TYR A 25 -1.45 -5.53 19.21
CA TYR A 25 -2.57 -4.69 18.81
C TYR A 25 -3.88 -5.27 19.38
N ASP A 26 -4.82 -4.39 19.70
CA ASP A 26 -6.16 -4.78 20.13
C ASP A 26 -7.05 -5.00 18.91
N SER A 27 -7.22 -6.27 18.52
CA SER A 27 -8.07 -6.65 17.40
C SER A 27 -9.52 -6.22 17.59
N ASN A 28 -10.05 -6.22 18.81
CA ASN A 28 -11.44 -5.83 19.08
C ASN A 28 -11.68 -4.35 18.77
N SER A 29 -10.71 -3.49 19.06
CA SER A 29 -10.79 -2.07 18.71
C SER A 29 -10.77 -1.87 17.19
N LEU A 30 -9.96 -2.65 16.46
CA LEU A 30 -9.92 -2.62 14.99
C LEU A 30 -11.23 -3.16 14.39
N ASP A 31 -11.74 -4.28 14.89
CA ASP A 31 -13.02 -4.85 14.46
C ASP A 31 -14.16 -3.85 14.65
N SER A 32 -14.24 -3.25 15.83
CA SER A 32 -15.26 -2.22 16.14
C SER A 32 -15.13 -1.00 15.21
N LEU A 33 -13.93 -0.64 14.82
CA LEU A 33 -13.70 0.47 13.90
C LEU A 33 -14.19 0.12 12.48
N VAL A 34 -13.89 -1.08 11.99
CA VAL A 34 -14.32 -1.55 10.66
C VAL A 34 -15.83 -1.60 10.58
N SER A 35 -16.48 -2.27 11.56
CA SER A 35 -17.94 -2.36 11.63
C SER A 35 -18.61 -0.99 11.69
N LYS A 36 -18.07 -0.06 12.46
CA LYS A 36 -18.62 1.32 12.58
C LYS A 36 -18.73 2.04 11.23
N TYR A 37 -17.76 1.89 10.34
CA TYR A 37 -17.79 2.56 9.03
C TYR A 37 -18.81 1.95 8.07
N VAL A 38 -19.13 0.68 8.22
CA VAL A 38 -20.19 0.02 7.46
C VAL A 38 -21.56 0.33 8.08
N ASP A 39 -21.72 0.14 9.39
CA ASP A 39 -22.99 0.33 10.10
C ASP A 39 -23.53 1.75 10.01
N ASN A 40 -22.66 2.75 9.94
CA ASN A 40 -23.08 4.15 9.81
C ASN A 40 -23.31 4.59 8.34
N GLY A 41 -23.21 3.67 7.39
CA GLY A 41 -23.43 3.92 5.97
C GLY A 41 -22.31 4.71 5.27
N SER A 42 -21.15 4.91 5.93
CA SER A 42 -20.00 5.61 5.31
C SER A 42 -19.36 4.79 4.20
N GLN A 43 -19.39 3.47 4.33
CA GLN A 43 -18.87 2.53 3.35
C GLN A 43 -19.86 1.37 3.15
N ALA A 44 -20.11 0.97 1.92
CA ALA A 44 -20.92 -0.20 1.62
C ALA A 44 -20.21 -1.52 1.95
N LEU A 45 -18.88 -1.50 1.94
CA LEU A 45 -18.03 -2.61 2.33
C LEU A 45 -16.64 -2.10 2.69
N LEU A 46 -15.94 -2.85 3.55
CA LEU A 46 -14.54 -2.65 3.90
C LEU A 46 -13.83 -4.00 3.95
N LEU A 47 -12.62 -4.03 3.41
CA LEU A 47 -11.63 -5.07 3.66
C LEU A 47 -10.38 -4.38 4.19
N VAL A 48 -9.97 -4.74 5.39
CA VAL A 48 -8.75 -4.22 6.03
C VAL A 48 -7.79 -5.36 6.23
N ARG A 49 -6.55 -5.18 5.76
CA ARG A 49 -5.45 -6.11 5.97
C ARG A 49 -4.22 -5.34 6.40
N LEU A 50 -3.62 -5.78 7.49
CA LEU A 50 -2.34 -5.29 7.97
C LEU A 50 -1.31 -6.40 7.83
N GLU A 51 -0.17 -6.05 7.30
CA GLU A 51 0.95 -6.96 7.13
C GLU A 51 2.18 -6.41 7.85
N ASP A 52 3.02 -7.31 8.33
CA ASP A 52 4.33 -6.95 8.82
C ASP A 52 5.29 -6.66 7.66
N ARG A 53 6.53 -6.25 7.99
CA ARG A 53 7.56 -5.98 6.98
C ARG A 53 7.97 -7.19 6.13
N ASN A 54 7.61 -8.41 6.54
CA ASN A 54 7.91 -9.64 5.83
C ASN A 54 6.73 -10.11 4.95
N GLY A 55 5.61 -9.37 4.98
CA GLY A 55 4.38 -9.70 4.27
C GLY A 55 3.50 -10.71 5.02
N GLU A 56 3.77 -10.98 6.31
CA GLU A 56 2.89 -11.82 7.11
C GLU A 56 1.67 -11.00 7.57
N THR A 57 0.49 -11.57 7.37
CA THR A 57 -0.76 -10.93 7.81
C THR A 57 -0.87 -10.98 9.32
N ILE A 58 -0.87 -9.81 9.96
CA ILE A 58 -1.04 -9.65 11.41
C ILE A 58 -2.48 -9.33 11.80
N TYR A 59 -3.29 -8.80 10.88
CA TYR A 59 -4.71 -8.53 11.06
C TYR A 59 -5.41 -8.55 9.72
N GLN A 60 -6.61 -9.12 9.69
CA GLN A 60 -7.52 -9.03 8.54
C GLN A 60 -8.96 -9.06 9.04
N ASN A 61 -9.77 -8.16 8.54
CA ASN A 61 -11.22 -8.16 8.74
C ASN A 61 -11.93 -7.63 7.50
N SER A 62 -13.14 -8.11 7.28
CA SER A 62 -14.02 -7.62 6.22
C SER A 62 -15.44 -7.51 6.71
N GLU A 63 -16.07 -6.37 6.43
CA GLU A 63 -17.46 -6.08 6.74
C GLU A 63 -18.16 -5.54 5.50
N LYS A 64 -19.47 -5.81 5.40
CA LYS A 64 -20.31 -5.31 4.31
C LYS A 64 -21.71 -5.00 4.80
N ASP A 65 -22.34 -4.03 4.17
CA ASP A 65 -23.77 -3.80 4.24
C ASP A 65 -24.47 -4.84 3.34
N ASN A 66 -25.26 -5.73 3.95
CA ASN A 66 -25.93 -6.81 3.23
C ASN A 66 -27.07 -6.33 2.33
N ASP A 67 -27.60 -5.15 2.56
CA ASP A 67 -28.63 -4.56 1.70
C ASP A 67 -28.02 -3.96 0.42
N LEU A 68 -26.78 -3.43 0.50
CA LEU A 68 -26.07 -2.84 -0.61
C LEU A 68 -25.21 -3.84 -1.38
N VAL A 69 -24.68 -4.87 -0.70
CA VAL A 69 -23.78 -5.88 -1.26
C VAL A 69 -24.26 -7.29 -0.87
N PRO A 70 -25.47 -7.73 -1.32
CA PRO A 70 -26.11 -8.93 -0.80
C PRO A 70 -25.39 -10.23 -1.17
N ASP A 71 -24.92 -10.35 -2.40
CA ASP A 71 -24.56 -11.62 -3.02
C ASP A 71 -23.04 -11.91 -3.07
N HIS A 72 -22.23 -11.14 -2.33
CA HIS A 72 -20.78 -11.28 -2.39
C HIS A 72 -20.16 -11.44 -1.01
N ASP A 73 -19.38 -12.49 -0.83
CA ASP A 73 -18.46 -12.60 0.30
C ASP A 73 -17.21 -11.75 0.01
N ILE A 74 -16.85 -10.92 0.97
CA ILE A 74 -15.69 -10.04 0.89
C ILE A 74 -14.52 -10.70 1.60
N ASN A 75 -13.46 -10.97 0.85
CA ASN A 75 -12.24 -11.61 1.35
C ASN A 75 -11.01 -11.15 0.54
N GLU A 76 -9.86 -11.71 0.84
CA GLU A 76 -8.58 -11.37 0.18
C GLU A 76 -8.55 -11.61 -1.33
N ASN A 77 -9.46 -12.41 -1.87
CA ASN A 77 -9.58 -12.68 -3.30
C ASN A 77 -10.60 -11.77 -3.99
N THR A 78 -11.22 -10.85 -3.26
CA THR A 78 -12.20 -9.92 -3.81
C THR A 78 -11.52 -8.88 -4.69
N TRP A 79 -12.03 -8.71 -5.91
CA TRP A 79 -11.51 -7.73 -6.86
C TRP A 79 -12.11 -6.35 -6.60
N PHE A 80 -11.25 -5.37 -6.36
CA PHE A 80 -11.63 -3.97 -6.15
C PHE A 80 -11.14 -3.09 -7.29
N ARG A 81 -11.94 -2.09 -7.64
CA ARG A 81 -11.47 -1.00 -8.50
C ARG A 81 -10.61 -0.05 -7.67
N ILE A 82 -9.34 0.07 -8.03
CA ILE A 82 -8.39 0.92 -7.28
C ILE A 82 -8.42 2.41 -7.69
N TRP A 83 -9.27 2.77 -8.69
CA TRP A 83 -9.49 4.14 -9.14
C TRP A 83 -8.18 4.94 -9.30
N SER A 84 -8.08 6.10 -8.65
CA SER A 84 -6.89 6.96 -8.72
C SER A 84 -5.60 6.36 -8.15
N MET A 85 -5.67 5.28 -7.39
CA MET A 85 -4.48 4.55 -6.94
C MET A 85 -3.71 3.92 -8.11
N SER A 86 -4.37 3.66 -9.25
CA SER A 86 -3.70 3.23 -10.49
C SER A 86 -2.68 4.25 -11.01
N LYS A 87 -2.75 5.52 -10.59
CA LYS A 87 -1.75 6.54 -10.95
C LYS A 87 -0.35 6.17 -10.46
N ILE A 88 -0.23 5.52 -9.31
CA ILE A 88 1.06 5.08 -8.76
C ILE A 88 1.72 4.11 -9.74
N VAL A 89 0.97 3.13 -10.25
CA VAL A 89 1.47 2.16 -11.23
C VAL A 89 1.88 2.86 -12.53
N THR A 90 1.02 3.76 -13.03
CA THR A 90 1.32 4.53 -14.25
C THR A 90 2.57 5.39 -14.10
N ILE A 91 2.72 6.07 -12.95
CA ILE A 91 3.90 6.91 -12.68
C ILE A 91 5.16 6.05 -12.60
N SER A 92 5.10 4.91 -11.92
CA SER A 92 6.26 4.00 -11.81
C SER A 92 6.73 3.51 -13.18
N LEU A 93 5.81 3.08 -14.05
CA LEU A 93 6.13 2.69 -15.42
C LEU A 93 6.68 3.87 -16.25
N THR A 94 6.14 5.08 -16.04
CA THR A 94 6.66 6.28 -16.73
C THR A 94 8.08 6.60 -16.29
N MET A 95 8.39 6.46 -15.00
CA MET A 95 9.73 6.70 -14.49
C MET A 95 10.74 5.66 -14.99
N ASP A 96 10.33 4.42 -15.17
CA ASP A 96 11.13 3.37 -15.81
C ASP A 96 11.53 3.79 -17.24
N LEU A 97 10.58 4.31 -18.03
CA LEU A 97 10.89 4.85 -19.37
C LEU A 97 11.79 6.09 -19.35
N VAL A 98 11.74 6.88 -18.27
CA VAL A 98 12.66 8.01 -18.08
C VAL A 98 14.08 7.50 -17.75
N GLU A 99 14.21 6.48 -16.91
CA GLU A 99 15.48 5.85 -16.56
C GLU A 99 16.13 5.22 -17.80
N ASP A 100 15.35 4.62 -18.68
CA ASP A 100 15.80 4.06 -19.96
C ASP A 100 16.13 5.14 -21.01
N GLY A 101 15.91 6.42 -20.71
CA GLY A 101 16.15 7.55 -21.62
C GLY A 101 15.17 7.65 -22.80
N ILE A 102 14.07 6.91 -22.76
CA ILE A 102 13.00 6.94 -23.79
C ILE A 102 12.17 8.22 -23.65
N LEU A 103 11.91 8.65 -22.43
CA LEU A 103 11.20 9.87 -22.07
C LEU A 103 12.12 10.83 -21.33
N LYS A 104 11.80 12.14 -21.41
CA LYS A 104 12.35 13.17 -20.52
C LYS A 104 11.21 13.90 -19.83
N LEU A 105 11.38 14.23 -18.55
CA LEU A 105 10.35 14.91 -17.78
C LEU A 105 10.01 16.29 -18.32
N GLU A 106 10.98 16.95 -18.98
CA GLU A 106 10.82 18.27 -19.60
C GLU A 106 10.24 18.23 -21.01
N ASP A 107 10.07 17.06 -21.60
CA ASP A 107 9.51 16.94 -22.93
C ASP A 107 8.02 17.34 -22.93
N PRO A 108 7.57 18.14 -23.89
CA PRO A 108 6.15 18.43 -24.03
C PRO A 108 5.40 17.16 -24.46
N VAL A 109 4.21 16.96 -23.92
CA VAL A 109 3.36 15.79 -24.25
C VAL A 109 3.13 15.67 -25.77
N SER A 110 3.02 16.79 -26.45
CA SER A 110 2.85 16.86 -27.92
C SER A 110 4.01 16.26 -28.72
N LYS A 111 5.16 16.05 -28.11
CA LYS A 111 6.28 15.32 -28.74
C LYS A 111 5.93 13.85 -28.99
N TYR A 112 5.13 13.27 -28.13
CA TYR A 112 4.72 11.86 -28.17
C TYR A 112 3.29 11.67 -28.65
N ILE A 113 2.43 12.66 -28.39
CA ILE A 113 1.00 12.67 -28.77
C ILE A 113 0.74 14.01 -29.49
N PRO A 114 0.91 14.08 -30.85
CA PRO A 114 0.82 15.33 -31.59
C PRO A 114 -0.51 16.07 -31.45
N GLU A 115 -1.60 15.37 -31.16
CA GLU A 115 -2.94 15.93 -30.93
C GLU A 115 -2.97 16.93 -29.78
N PHE A 116 -2.00 16.86 -28.85
CA PHE A 116 -1.87 17.75 -27.70
C PHE A 116 -1.19 19.09 -28.02
N SER A 117 -0.76 19.31 -29.28
CA SER A 117 -0.03 20.55 -29.67
C SER A 117 -0.84 21.82 -29.51
N ASN A 118 -2.16 21.75 -29.64
CA ASN A 118 -3.07 22.91 -29.66
C ASN A 118 -4.03 22.95 -28.46
N LEU A 119 -3.77 22.20 -27.42
CA LEU A 119 -4.63 22.21 -26.24
C LEU A 119 -4.58 23.56 -25.52
N LYS A 120 -5.74 24.00 -25.06
CA LYS A 120 -5.92 25.23 -24.28
C LYS A 120 -6.58 24.91 -22.96
N VAL A 121 -6.20 25.62 -21.94
CA VAL A 121 -6.88 25.56 -20.64
C VAL A 121 -8.14 26.43 -20.71
N ALA A 122 -9.29 25.86 -20.36
CA ALA A 122 -10.49 26.65 -20.18
C ALA A 122 -10.32 27.55 -18.94
N LEU A 123 -10.40 28.85 -19.11
CA LEU A 123 -10.42 29.80 -18.01
C LEU A 123 -11.87 30.08 -17.64
N SER A 124 -12.19 29.95 -16.35
CA SER A 124 -13.47 30.44 -15.81
C SER A 124 -13.46 31.95 -15.88
N ASN A 125 -14.40 32.55 -16.65
CA ASN A 125 -14.68 33.96 -16.51
C ASN A 125 -15.53 34.14 -15.25
N ASN A 126 -14.89 34.63 -14.18
CA ASN A 126 -15.59 35.14 -13.01
C ASN A 126 -16.23 36.50 -13.32
#